data_6e50adeded5f9ccf8a436cb7d4a86718
#
_entry.id   6e50adeded5f9ccf8a436cb7d4a86718
#
_cell.length_a   1.000
_cell.length_b   1.000
_cell.length_c   1.000
_cell.angle_alpha   90.00
_cell.angle_beta   90.00
_cell.angle_gamma   90.00
#
_symmetry.space_group_name_H-M   'P 1'
#
loop_
_entity.id
_entity.type
_entity.pdbx_description
1 polymer ?
#
loop_
_entity_poly.entity_id
_entity_poly.type
_entity_poly.pdbx_seq_one_letter_code
_entity_poly.pdbx_strand_id
1 'polypeptide(L)'
;MLPAAYGLRRLARQSTDAVAAQQTLQPFFRSYAVLAIYAPAEALAPLVRDTAAVPLLIAEGGDHAMRSYRQLKHMALHAGVPCTVASVLPTDRPAGLHRVHATLATLQRCAERHLGSELRTTTLRANHPQDLQRLALQLLENAGTIGAAPAAAAPPFGTQRSAQPFARSH
;
A
#
# COMPACT_ATOMS: atom_id res chain seq x y z
N MET A 1 -16.00 -17.06 -2.11
CA MET A 1 -15.01 -16.12 -2.61
C MET A 1 -15.30 -15.85 -4.07
N LEU A 2 -15.68 -14.63 -4.45
CA LEU A 2 -16.00 -14.30 -5.84
C LEU A 2 -14.73 -13.83 -6.57
N PRO A 3 -14.50 -14.19 -7.85
CA PRO A 3 -13.37 -13.71 -8.62
C PRO A 3 -13.53 -12.22 -8.92
N ALA A 4 -13.02 -11.37 -8.05
CA ALA A 4 -13.23 -9.92 -8.10
C ALA A 4 -12.34 -9.19 -9.13
N ALA A 5 -11.22 -9.79 -9.56
CA ALA A 5 -10.22 -9.09 -10.37
C ALA A 5 -10.76 -8.52 -11.69
N TYR A 6 -11.66 -9.23 -12.37
CA TYR A 6 -12.28 -8.74 -13.61
C TYR A 6 -13.24 -7.57 -13.32
N GLY A 7 -14.09 -7.71 -12.32
CA GLY A 7 -15.03 -6.66 -11.89
C GLY A 7 -14.32 -5.39 -11.44
N LEU A 8 -13.25 -5.53 -10.68
CA LEU A 8 -12.44 -4.40 -10.22
C LEU A 8 -11.75 -3.66 -11.37
N ARG A 9 -11.19 -4.39 -12.35
CA ARG A 9 -10.61 -3.76 -13.54
C ARG A 9 -11.65 -3.04 -14.38
N ARG A 10 -12.85 -3.60 -14.53
CA ARG A 10 -13.96 -2.96 -15.23
C ARG A 10 -14.40 -1.69 -14.50
N LEU A 11 -14.57 -1.77 -13.18
CA LEU A 11 -14.89 -0.64 -12.32
C LEU A 11 -13.86 0.49 -12.47
N ALA A 12 -12.58 0.16 -12.36
CA ALA A 12 -11.48 1.12 -12.51
C ALA A 12 -11.45 1.82 -13.88
N ARG A 13 -11.85 1.11 -14.95
CA ARG A 13 -11.93 1.71 -16.30
C ARG A 13 -13.16 2.59 -16.51
N GLN A 14 -14.24 2.33 -15.79
CA GLN A 14 -15.51 3.06 -15.90
C GLN A 14 -15.59 4.26 -14.95
N SER A 15 -14.70 4.32 -13.97
CA SER A 15 -14.67 5.40 -12.99
C SER A 15 -13.65 6.47 -13.39
N THR A 16 -13.96 7.72 -13.13
CA THR A 16 -13.08 8.88 -13.40
C THR A 16 -11.84 8.86 -12.49
N ASP A 17 -12.02 8.40 -11.26
CA ASP A 17 -10.99 8.37 -10.23
C ASP A 17 -11.26 7.25 -9.20
N ALA A 18 -10.35 7.08 -8.25
CA ALA A 18 -10.47 6.06 -7.21
C ALA A 18 -11.65 6.29 -6.28
N VAL A 19 -11.98 7.54 -5.98
CA VAL A 19 -13.10 7.89 -5.09
C VAL A 19 -14.42 7.50 -5.73
N ALA A 20 -14.62 7.83 -7.01
CA ALA A 20 -15.80 7.44 -7.78
C ALA A 20 -15.93 5.91 -7.86
N ALA A 21 -14.81 5.21 -8.06
CA ALA A 21 -14.77 3.75 -8.06
C ALA A 21 -15.22 3.17 -6.70
N GLN A 22 -14.70 3.72 -5.59
CA GLN A 22 -15.07 3.29 -4.25
C GLN A 22 -16.54 3.62 -3.93
N GLN A 23 -17.03 4.79 -4.30
CA GLN A 23 -18.43 5.19 -4.12
C GLN A 23 -19.39 4.25 -4.86
N THR A 24 -19.00 3.75 -6.04
CA THR A 24 -19.80 2.76 -6.78
C THR A 24 -19.92 1.44 -6.02
N LEU A 25 -18.95 1.08 -5.17
CA LEU A 25 -19.01 -0.12 -4.33
C LEU A 25 -19.87 0.08 -3.09
N GLN A 26 -19.99 1.30 -2.58
CA GLN A 26 -20.66 1.60 -1.32
C GLN A 26 -22.09 1.03 -1.19
N PRO A 27 -22.99 1.12 -2.20
CA PRO A 27 -24.35 0.59 -2.08
C PRO A 27 -24.40 -0.92 -1.81
N PHE A 28 -23.42 -1.67 -2.35
CA PHE A 28 -23.36 -3.14 -2.24
C PHE A 28 -22.82 -3.60 -0.87
N PHE A 29 -22.12 -2.73 -0.16
CA PHE A 29 -21.41 -3.09 1.07
C PHE A 29 -21.84 -2.28 2.29
N ARG A 30 -23.00 -1.59 2.22
CA ARG A 30 -23.52 -0.73 3.32
C ARG A 30 -23.69 -1.44 4.66
N SER A 31 -23.95 -2.74 4.65
CA SER A 31 -24.13 -3.53 5.87
C SER A 31 -22.82 -3.98 6.52
N TYR A 32 -21.68 -3.70 5.88
CA TYR A 32 -20.37 -4.10 6.37
C TYR A 32 -19.60 -2.90 6.90
N ALA A 33 -19.03 -3.05 8.10
CA ALA A 33 -18.17 -2.01 8.68
C ALA A 33 -16.81 -1.94 7.99
N VAL A 34 -16.34 -3.06 7.44
CA VAL A 34 -15.03 -3.18 6.78
C VAL A 34 -15.17 -3.98 5.48
N LEU A 35 -14.55 -3.47 4.43
CA LEU A 35 -14.40 -4.15 3.15
C LEU A 35 -12.91 -4.43 2.91
N ALA A 36 -12.52 -5.69 2.88
CA ALA A 36 -11.19 -6.11 2.48
C ALA A 36 -11.18 -6.55 1.01
N ILE A 37 -10.38 -5.90 0.19
CA ILE A 37 -10.24 -6.22 -1.24
C ILE A 37 -8.91 -6.94 -1.44
N TYR A 38 -8.97 -8.18 -1.92
CA TYR A 38 -7.79 -8.95 -2.32
C TYR A 38 -7.76 -9.10 -3.85
N ALA A 39 -6.74 -8.51 -4.47
CA ALA A 39 -6.59 -8.56 -5.93
C ALA A 39 -5.13 -8.31 -6.34
N PRO A 40 -4.75 -8.61 -7.61
CA PRO A 40 -3.45 -8.22 -8.14
C PRO A 40 -3.23 -6.71 -8.11
N ALA A 41 -1.96 -6.28 -8.00
CA ALA A 41 -1.58 -4.87 -7.91
C ALA A 41 -2.16 -4.03 -9.07
N GLU A 42 -2.20 -4.60 -10.27
CA GLU A 42 -2.74 -3.96 -11.48
C GLU A 42 -4.24 -3.63 -11.40
N ALA A 43 -4.98 -4.41 -10.61
CA ALA A 43 -6.40 -4.16 -10.38
C ALA A 43 -6.65 -3.26 -9.17
N LEU A 44 -5.73 -3.21 -8.21
CA LEU A 44 -5.83 -2.39 -7.00
C LEU A 44 -5.34 -0.97 -7.21
N ALA A 45 -4.26 -0.76 -7.96
CA ALA A 45 -3.63 0.55 -8.12
C ALA A 45 -4.63 1.65 -8.52
N PRO A 46 -5.52 1.46 -9.50
CA PRO A 46 -6.51 2.48 -9.85
C PRO A 46 -7.53 2.78 -8.75
N LEU A 47 -7.76 1.84 -7.83
CA LEU A 47 -8.78 1.97 -6.76
C LEU A 47 -8.24 2.67 -5.52
N VAL A 48 -6.92 2.79 -5.38
CA VAL A 48 -6.27 3.42 -4.22
C VAL A 48 -5.46 4.66 -4.58
N ARG A 49 -5.41 5.02 -5.87
CA ARG A 49 -4.73 6.24 -6.33
C ARG A 49 -5.33 7.46 -5.66
N ASP A 50 -4.45 8.33 -5.17
CA ASP A 50 -4.82 9.60 -4.53
C ASP A 50 -5.73 9.42 -3.28
N THR A 51 -5.70 8.24 -2.66
CA THR A 51 -6.40 7.97 -1.41
C THR A 51 -5.41 7.88 -0.24
N ALA A 52 -5.95 7.95 0.99
CA ALA A 52 -5.15 7.76 2.21
C ALA A 52 -4.89 6.27 2.52
N ALA A 53 -5.43 5.34 1.74
CA ALA A 53 -5.25 3.90 1.97
C ALA A 53 -3.79 3.47 1.78
N VAL A 54 -3.31 2.62 2.67
CA VAL A 54 -1.97 2.01 2.57
C VAL A 54 -2.14 0.51 2.27
N PRO A 55 -2.00 0.09 1.00
CA PRO A 55 -2.16 -1.30 0.61
C PRO A 55 -1.14 -2.22 1.26
N LEU A 56 -1.57 -3.44 1.58
CA LEU A 56 -0.70 -4.51 2.03
C LEU A 56 -0.33 -5.42 0.87
N LEU A 57 0.96 -5.54 0.59
CA LEU A 57 1.51 -6.52 -0.34
C LEU A 57 2.00 -7.74 0.43
N ILE A 58 1.57 -8.92 0.02
CA ILE A 58 2.05 -10.17 0.61
C ILE A 58 3.24 -10.65 -0.20
N ALA A 59 4.43 -10.63 0.42
CA ALA A 59 5.63 -11.20 -0.16
C ALA A 59 5.67 -12.70 0.13
N GLU A 60 5.63 -13.49 -0.93
CA GLU A 60 5.91 -14.92 -0.83
C GLU A 60 7.41 -15.12 -0.61
N GLY A 61 7.78 -16.05 0.27
CA GLY A 61 9.19 -16.35 0.59
C GLY A 61 9.93 -16.99 -0.59
N GLY A 62 11.26 -16.95 -0.56
CA GLY A 62 12.13 -17.58 -1.57
C GLY A 62 12.36 -16.72 -2.82
N ASP A 63 12.32 -17.31 -4.00
CA ASP A 63 12.65 -16.66 -5.28
C ASP A 63 11.64 -15.62 -5.77
N HIS A 64 10.63 -15.32 -4.95
CA HIS A 64 9.55 -14.39 -5.28
C HIS A 64 9.86 -12.91 -4.98
N ALA A 65 11.05 -12.57 -4.50
CA ALA A 65 11.46 -11.18 -4.25
C ALA A 65 11.26 -10.28 -5.49
N MET A 66 11.57 -10.80 -6.67
CA MET A 66 11.39 -10.07 -7.93
C MET A 66 9.91 -9.81 -8.23
N ARG A 67 9.03 -10.78 -7.95
CA ARG A 67 7.58 -10.59 -8.12
C ARG A 67 7.08 -9.52 -7.15
N SER A 68 7.45 -9.61 -5.88
CA SER A 68 7.08 -8.63 -4.86
C SER A 68 7.59 -7.24 -5.22
N TYR A 69 8.82 -7.12 -5.72
CA TYR A 69 9.35 -5.85 -6.19
C TYR A 69 8.58 -5.28 -7.39
N ARG A 70 8.19 -6.11 -8.35
CA ARG A 70 7.37 -5.67 -9.51
C ARG A 70 6.01 -5.14 -9.06
N GLN A 71 5.35 -5.82 -8.12
CA GLN A 71 4.09 -5.36 -7.55
C GLN A 71 4.26 -4.03 -6.80
N LEU A 72 5.29 -3.93 -5.96
CA LEU A 72 5.63 -2.71 -5.24
C LEU A 72 5.89 -1.54 -6.21
N LYS A 73 6.73 -1.77 -7.23
CA LYS A 73 7.00 -0.78 -8.27
C LYS A 73 5.74 -0.37 -9.02
N HIS A 74 4.87 -1.33 -9.34
CA HIS A 74 3.59 -1.04 -9.99
C HIS A 74 2.70 -0.14 -9.13
N MET A 75 2.58 -0.43 -7.84
CA MET A 75 1.81 0.40 -6.90
C MET A 75 2.39 1.80 -6.77
N ALA A 76 3.71 1.93 -6.62
CA ALA A 76 4.38 3.22 -6.51
C ALA A 76 4.17 4.09 -7.76
N LEU A 77 4.32 3.49 -8.95
CA LEU A 77 4.21 4.24 -10.23
C LEU A 77 2.77 4.56 -10.63
N HIS A 78 1.81 3.68 -10.34
CA HIS A 78 0.44 3.82 -10.84
C HIS A 78 -0.58 4.26 -9.78
N ALA A 79 -0.29 4.06 -8.51
CA ALA A 79 -1.14 4.53 -7.43
C ALA A 79 -0.54 5.71 -6.66
N GLY A 80 0.79 5.84 -6.63
CA GLY A 80 1.47 6.91 -5.89
C GLY A 80 1.32 6.78 -4.37
N VAL A 81 0.90 5.60 -3.88
CA VAL A 81 0.66 5.38 -2.45
C VAL A 81 1.74 4.52 -1.83
N PRO A 82 2.11 4.77 -0.56
CA PRO A 82 3.01 3.91 0.18
C PRO A 82 2.37 2.53 0.37
N CYS A 83 3.19 1.49 0.43
CA CYS A 83 2.71 0.13 0.68
C CYS A 83 3.39 -0.44 1.92
N THR A 84 2.67 -1.31 2.63
CA THR A 84 3.29 -2.19 3.62
C THR A 84 3.52 -3.56 2.98
N VAL A 85 4.68 -4.16 3.21
CA VAL A 85 4.99 -5.50 2.73
C VAL A 85 4.99 -6.47 3.90
N ALA A 86 4.13 -7.47 3.84
CA ALA A 86 4.08 -8.55 4.79
C ALA A 86 4.68 -9.84 4.19
N SER A 87 5.50 -10.53 4.95
CA SER A 87 5.95 -11.86 4.60
C SER A 87 5.40 -12.90 5.57
N VAL A 88 4.81 -13.96 5.02
CA VAL A 88 4.25 -15.06 5.80
C VAL A 88 5.32 -16.12 6.01
N LEU A 89 5.62 -16.39 7.27
CA LEU A 89 6.56 -17.44 7.67
C LEU A 89 5.82 -18.77 7.79
N PRO A 90 6.28 -19.84 7.11
CA PRO A 90 5.74 -21.16 7.35
C PRO A 90 6.07 -21.61 8.78
N THR A 91 5.11 -22.24 9.44
CA THR A 91 5.20 -22.64 10.86
C THR A 91 6.34 -23.62 11.14
N ASP A 92 6.75 -24.41 10.15
CA ASP A 92 7.54 -25.62 10.34
C ASP A 92 9.03 -25.48 9.96
N ARG A 93 9.51 -24.28 9.60
CA ARG A 93 10.89 -24.12 9.11
C ARG A 93 11.60 -22.90 9.70
N PRO A 94 12.32 -23.03 10.83
CA PRO A 94 13.12 -21.93 11.37
C PRO A 94 14.21 -21.42 10.41
N ALA A 95 14.73 -22.27 9.54
CA ALA A 95 15.69 -21.89 8.51
C ALA A 95 15.15 -20.90 7.46
N GLY A 96 13.82 -20.73 7.39
CA GLY A 96 13.17 -19.74 6.51
C GLY A 96 13.28 -18.29 7.00
N LEU A 97 13.47 -18.07 8.29
CA LEU A 97 13.51 -16.72 8.89
C LEU A 97 14.61 -15.84 8.31
N HIS A 98 15.83 -16.34 8.24
CA HIS A 98 16.96 -15.59 7.67
C HIS A 98 16.72 -15.21 6.21
N ARG A 99 16.15 -16.12 5.44
CA ARG A 99 15.87 -15.90 4.03
C ARG A 99 14.77 -14.85 3.83
N VAL A 100 13.73 -14.90 4.65
CA VAL A 100 12.65 -13.89 4.64
C VAL A 100 13.19 -12.52 5.03
N HIS A 101 13.96 -12.41 6.10
CA HIS A 101 14.56 -11.13 6.51
C HIS A 101 15.50 -10.58 5.43
N ALA A 102 16.32 -11.42 4.81
CA ALA A 102 17.18 -11.00 3.71
C ALA A 102 16.37 -10.51 2.50
N THR A 103 15.26 -11.17 2.18
CA THR A 103 14.34 -10.76 1.11
C THR A 103 13.71 -9.39 1.42
N LEU A 104 13.17 -9.21 2.63
CA LEU A 104 12.57 -7.95 3.04
C LEU A 104 13.59 -6.81 3.07
N ALA A 105 14.79 -7.04 3.60
CA ALA A 105 15.86 -6.06 3.59
C ALA A 105 16.31 -5.68 2.17
N THR A 106 16.30 -6.64 1.24
CA THR A 106 16.57 -6.36 -0.16
C THR A 106 15.47 -5.53 -0.80
N LEU A 107 14.21 -5.85 -0.54
CA LEU A 107 13.07 -5.05 -1.01
C LEU A 107 13.10 -3.64 -0.46
N GLN A 108 13.41 -3.44 0.82
CA GLN A 108 13.56 -2.12 1.43
C GLN A 108 14.64 -1.29 0.72
N ARG A 109 15.84 -1.83 0.58
CA ARG A 109 16.93 -1.14 -0.13
C ARG A 109 16.59 -0.79 -1.58
N CYS A 110 15.89 -1.70 -2.28
CA CYS A 110 15.44 -1.44 -3.65
C CYS A 110 14.35 -0.33 -3.69
N ALA A 111 13.43 -0.32 -2.73
CA ALA A 111 12.40 0.71 -2.64
C ALA A 111 13.02 2.09 -2.35
N GLU A 112 13.89 2.18 -1.36
CA GLU A 112 14.61 3.42 -1.03
C GLU A 112 15.40 3.94 -2.22
N ARG A 113 16.17 3.07 -2.87
CA ARG A 113 17.07 3.44 -3.98
C ARG A 113 16.35 3.82 -5.26
N HIS A 114 15.26 3.13 -5.60
CA HIS A 114 14.62 3.25 -6.92
C HIS A 114 13.22 3.85 -6.89
N LEU A 115 12.56 3.88 -5.74
CA LEU A 115 11.21 4.43 -5.60
C LEU A 115 11.20 5.67 -4.69
N GLY A 116 12.32 5.97 -4.02
CA GLY A 116 12.44 7.11 -3.11
C GLY A 116 11.48 7.05 -1.93
N SER A 117 10.99 5.86 -1.58
CA SER A 117 10.01 5.67 -0.51
C SER A 117 10.53 4.71 0.55
N GLU A 118 10.28 5.04 1.80
CA GLU A 118 10.51 4.14 2.92
C GLU A 118 9.46 3.03 2.90
N LEU A 119 9.92 1.78 2.85
CA LEU A 119 9.06 0.61 2.81
C LEU A 119 8.83 0.07 4.22
N ARG A 120 7.58 0.06 4.67
CA ARG A 120 7.20 -0.63 5.90
C ARG A 120 7.13 -2.13 5.66
N THR A 121 7.79 -2.91 6.51
CA THR A 121 7.79 -4.37 6.42
C THR A 121 7.29 -5.00 7.71
N THR A 122 6.58 -6.11 7.60
CA THR A 122 6.14 -6.93 8.73
C THR A 122 6.28 -8.40 8.41
N THR A 123 6.47 -9.22 9.43
CA THR A 123 6.51 -10.68 9.30
C THR A 123 5.37 -11.29 10.11
N LEU A 124 4.76 -12.32 9.56
CA LEU A 124 3.63 -13.03 10.14
C LEU A 124 3.93 -14.52 10.16
N ARG A 125 3.68 -15.17 11.26
CA ARG A 125 3.71 -16.63 11.34
C ARG A 125 2.37 -17.19 10.92
N ALA A 126 2.39 -18.15 10.01
CA ALA A 126 1.18 -18.87 9.63
C ALA A 126 0.55 -19.52 10.88
N ASN A 127 -0.76 -19.44 11.00
CA ASN A 127 -1.54 -20.03 12.10
C ASN A 127 -1.22 -19.47 13.50
N HIS A 128 -0.62 -18.27 13.60
CA HIS A 128 -0.39 -17.61 14.88
C HIS A 128 -1.44 -16.51 15.12
N PRO A 129 -2.43 -16.71 16.00
CA PRO A 129 -3.56 -15.79 16.16
C PRO A 129 -3.16 -14.35 16.50
N GLN A 130 -2.14 -14.17 17.33
CA GLN A 130 -1.65 -12.84 17.72
C GLN A 130 -1.04 -12.06 16.56
N ASP A 131 -0.33 -12.75 15.62
CA ASP A 131 0.24 -12.12 14.44
C ASP A 131 -0.88 -11.70 13.48
N LEU A 132 -1.94 -12.52 13.34
CA LEU A 132 -3.12 -12.19 12.55
C LEU A 132 -3.91 -11.02 13.14
N GLN A 133 -4.07 -10.99 14.46
CA GLN A 133 -4.73 -9.89 15.15
C GLN A 133 -3.97 -8.57 14.96
N ARG A 134 -2.65 -8.59 15.12
CA ARG A 134 -1.79 -7.43 14.87
C ARG A 134 -1.90 -6.94 13.43
N LEU A 135 -1.89 -7.87 12.46
CA LEU A 135 -2.09 -7.54 11.05
C LEU A 135 -3.45 -6.90 10.80
N ALA A 136 -4.51 -7.45 11.37
CA ALA A 136 -5.86 -6.90 11.23
C ALA A 136 -5.95 -5.48 11.76
N LEU A 137 -5.38 -5.19 12.93
CA LEU A 137 -5.30 -3.84 13.48
C LEU A 137 -4.51 -2.91 12.56
N GLN A 138 -3.36 -3.34 12.07
CA GLN A 138 -2.55 -2.54 11.13
C GLN A 138 -3.29 -2.26 9.82
N LEU A 139 -4.06 -3.23 9.30
CA LEU A 139 -4.90 -3.02 8.12
C LEU A 139 -6.01 -2.00 8.37
N LEU A 140 -6.63 -2.03 9.55
CA LEU A 140 -7.67 -1.07 9.94
C LEU A 140 -7.09 0.34 10.11
N GLU A 141 -5.93 0.48 10.73
CA GLU A 141 -5.23 1.77 10.87
C GLU A 141 -4.85 2.38 9.52
N ASN A 142 -4.54 1.54 8.54
CA ASN A 142 -4.14 1.94 7.18
C ASN A 142 -5.31 1.92 6.18
N ALA A 143 -6.53 1.70 6.64
CA ALA A 143 -7.71 1.66 5.77
C ALA A 143 -8.10 3.07 5.31
N GLY A 144 -8.54 3.18 4.05
CA GLY A 144 -9.22 4.38 3.56
C GLY A 144 -10.70 4.32 3.92
N THR A 145 -11.31 5.48 4.15
CA THR A 145 -12.76 5.59 4.35
C THR A 145 -13.46 5.78 3.00
N ILE A 146 -14.37 4.88 2.65
CA ILE A 146 -15.18 5.02 1.43
C ILE A 146 -16.11 6.22 1.59
N GLY A 147 -16.02 7.19 0.69
CA GLY A 147 -16.82 8.42 0.73
C GLY A 147 -16.22 9.59 1.52
N ALA A 148 -15.05 9.44 2.11
CA ALA A 148 -14.28 10.58 2.59
C ALA A 148 -13.82 11.45 1.41
N ALA A 149 -13.95 12.76 1.52
CA ALA A 149 -13.32 13.66 0.57
C ALA A 149 -11.79 13.38 0.56
N PRO A 150 -11.12 13.48 -0.61
CA PRO A 150 -9.68 13.30 -0.66
C PRO A 150 -9.03 14.25 0.35
N ALA A 151 -8.20 13.71 1.23
CA ALA A 151 -7.42 14.54 2.13
C ALA A 151 -6.63 15.51 1.24
N ALA A 152 -6.86 16.81 1.42
CA ALA A 152 -6.12 17.82 0.68
C ALA A 152 -4.64 17.51 0.87
N ALA A 153 -3.95 17.19 -0.22
CA ALA A 153 -2.54 16.89 -0.21
C ALA A 153 -1.83 18.06 0.50
N ALA A 154 -1.18 17.77 1.62
CA ALA A 154 -0.38 18.78 2.28
C ALA A 154 0.60 19.31 1.22
N PRO A 155 0.72 20.63 1.02
CA PRO A 155 1.59 21.17 -0.01
C PRO A 155 3.00 20.63 0.25
N PRO A 156 3.72 20.21 -0.80
CA PRO A 156 5.10 19.79 -0.64
C PRO A 156 5.84 20.95 0.04
N PHE A 157 6.59 20.63 1.10
CA PHE A 157 7.33 21.57 1.94
C PHE A 157 7.93 22.68 1.09
N GLY A 158 7.28 23.86 1.16
CA GLY A 158 7.74 25.05 0.47
C GLY A 158 9.13 25.41 0.99
N THR A 159 10.09 25.41 0.10
CA THR A 159 11.36 26.11 0.28
C THR A 159 11.05 27.57 0.66
N GLN A 160 11.04 27.86 1.94
CA GLN A 160 11.12 29.24 2.42
C GLN A 160 12.46 29.82 1.94
N ARG A 161 12.43 30.43 0.77
CA ARG A 161 13.48 31.37 0.36
C ARG A 161 13.35 32.56 1.31
N SER A 162 14.21 32.58 2.32
CA SER A 162 14.48 33.76 3.12
C SER A 162 15.01 34.87 2.21
N ALA A 163 14.14 35.78 1.82
CA ALA A 163 14.54 37.05 1.23
C ALA A 163 15.13 37.90 2.33
N GLN A 164 16.45 37.98 2.42
CA GLN A 164 17.13 39.00 3.18
C GLN A 164 16.96 40.33 2.46
N PRO A 165 16.46 41.38 3.11
CA PRO A 165 16.52 42.74 2.56
C PRO A 165 17.96 43.28 2.70
N PHE A 166 18.58 43.57 1.57
CA PHE A 166 19.82 44.37 1.55
C PHE A 166 19.49 45.79 1.99
N ALA A 167 19.89 46.15 3.22
CA ALA A 167 19.94 47.54 3.66
C ALA A 167 21.16 48.21 2.99
N ARG A 168 20.90 49.18 2.11
CA ARG A 168 21.89 50.13 1.65
C ARG A 168 21.99 51.22 2.68
N SER A 169 23.17 51.36 3.28
CA SER A 169 23.56 52.53 4.06
C SER A 169 24.22 53.55 3.13
N HIS A 170 23.79 54.76 3.21
CA HIS A 170 24.50 55.93 2.71
C HIS A 170 25.58 56.35 3.71
#